data_35b0c4448e9dc9179e03f7ab766ad182
#
_entry.id   35b0c4448e9dc9179e03f7ab766ad182
#
_cell.length_a   1.000
_cell.length_b   1.000
_cell.length_c   1.000
_cell.angle_alpha   90.00
_cell.angle_beta   90.00
_cell.angle_gamma   90.00
#
_symmetry.space_group_name_H-M   'P 1'
#
loop_
_entity.id
_entity.type
_entity.pdbx_description
1 polymer ?
#
loop_
_entity_poly.entity_id
_entity_poly.type
_entity_poly.pdbx_seq_one_letter_code
_entity_poly.pdbx_strand_id
1 'polypeptide(L)'
;SAAVELANHGLARAIERFTSGGTVWPAGTFVLERRSSDEMTGEMAGLVKDIASRFHIEITGVDNFPNVSLKPVNAPKVAIYQSYSPSMPEGWFRWVLDEHKIPYDILHYDDIKDDGLSNYSVLFLPPGGGSPKMMVEGQTKMENPTPPAYAHGIGEEGIDALEKFVQGGGILYTWSGAWRFLEQYMNVDVESVNDGLDRTEFNIPGSLLRVNVDTSHPLGFGLTDETAIFFRRDSAWPYNIDGANVIASYPADDLLLSGWIQGENVLVNQAAMVEIPRGKGRMIMTGFYPEYRGQAHQTYKMMFNAIFYAGN
;
A
#
# COMPACT_ATOMS: atom_id res chain seq x y z
N SER A 1 -2.92 13.99 0.75
CA SER A 1 -2.82 15.37 0.23
C SER A 1 -2.10 16.31 1.19
N ALA A 2 -2.66 16.66 2.35
CA ALA A 2 -2.05 17.58 3.30
C ALA A 2 -0.62 17.19 3.70
N ALA A 3 -0.39 15.91 4.02
CA ALA A 3 0.94 15.42 4.39
C ALA A 3 1.95 15.53 3.24
N VAL A 4 1.52 15.36 1.97
CA VAL A 4 2.39 15.55 0.80
C VAL A 4 2.84 17.01 0.69
N GLU A 5 1.90 17.95 0.84
CA GLU A 5 2.24 19.38 0.78
C GLU A 5 3.12 19.83 1.94
N LEU A 6 2.92 19.29 3.14
CA LEU A 6 3.69 19.62 4.34
C LEU A 6 5.03 18.88 4.44
N ALA A 7 5.27 17.82 3.67
CA ALA A 7 6.47 17.00 3.76
C ALA A 7 7.76 17.82 3.60
N ASN A 8 7.76 18.82 2.71
CA ASN A 8 8.91 19.70 2.48
C ASN A 8 9.11 20.78 3.56
N HIS A 9 8.21 20.85 4.55
CA HIS A 9 8.23 21.85 5.61
C HIS A 9 8.62 21.29 6.99
N GLY A 10 9.26 20.11 7.02
CA GLY A 10 9.71 19.50 8.26
C GLY A 10 8.61 18.71 8.97
N LEU A 11 7.65 18.17 8.22
CA LEU A 11 6.64 17.26 8.75
C LEU A 11 7.30 16.00 9.29
N ALA A 12 6.84 15.55 10.45
CA ALA A 12 7.23 14.28 11.04
C ALA A 12 5.99 13.47 11.45
N ARG A 13 6.16 12.19 11.68
CA ARG A 13 5.11 11.26 12.09
C ARG A 13 5.48 10.62 13.43
N ALA A 14 4.59 10.69 14.41
CA ALA A 14 4.77 10.00 15.68
C ALA A 14 4.66 8.47 15.47
N ILE A 15 5.63 7.73 15.99
CA ILE A 15 5.64 6.26 15.87
C ILE A 15 4.98 5.56 17.05
N GLU A 16 4.62 6.31 18.06
CA GLU A 16 3.93 5.84 19.27
C GLU A 16 2.88 6.85 19.74
N ARG A 17 1.96 6.40 20.58
CA ARG A 17 0.95 7.24 21.23
C ARG A 17 1.61 8.21 22.20
N PHE A 18 1.14 9.46 22.24
CA PHE A 18 1.65 10.49 23.14
C PHE A 18 0.56 11.42 23.68
N THR A 19 0.91 12.23 24.68
CA THR A 19 0.01 13.25 25.23
C THR A 19 0.67 14.63 25.04
N SER A 20 -0.06 15.58 24.49
CA SER A 20 0.36 16.98 24.36
C SER A 20 -0.85 17.89 24.39
N GLY A 21 -0.73 19.06 25.04
CA GLY A 21 -1.84 20.02 25.18
C GLY A 21 -3.07 19.45 25.93
N GLY A 22 -2.88 18.47 26.81
CA GLY A 22 -3.98 17.79 27.51
C GLY A 22 -4.74 16.76 26.66
N THR A 23 -4.37 16.58 25.40
CA THR A 23 -4.97 15.62 24.45
C THR A 23 -4.07 14.42 24.26
N VAL A 24 -4.69 13.24 24.13
CA VAL A 24 -4.00 12.00 23.77
C VAL A 24 -4.04 11.82 22.27
N TRP A 25 -2.87 11.70 21.68
CA TRP A 25 -2.66 11.55 20.23
C TRP A 25 -2.25 10.11 19.90
N PRO A 26 -2.85 9.48 18.91
CA PRO A 26 -2.47 8.12 18.52
C PRO A 26 -1.12 8.06 17.79
N ALA A 27 -0.52 6.88 17.73
CA ALA A 27 0.55 6.61 16.79
C ALA A 27 0.12 6.94 15.36
N GLY A 28 1.05 7.43 14.54
CA GLY A 28 0.74 7.89 13.18
C GLY A 28 0.30 9.36 13.08
N THR A 29 0.11 10.06 14.22
CA THR A 29 -0.17 11.49 14.22
C THR A 29 0.97 12.27 13.56
N PHE A 30 0.62 13.14 12.61
CA PHE A 30 1.57 14.05 12.00
C PHE A 30 1.86 15.23 12.90
N VAL A 31 3.13 15.58 13.02
CA VAL A 31 3.64 16.70 13.83
C VAL A 31 4.44 17.61 12.94
N LEU A 32 4.11 18.89 12.95
CA LEU A 32 4.84 19.93 12.23
C LEU A 32 5.52 20.85 13.24
N GLU A 33 6.85 20.91 13.19
CA GLU A 33 7.61 21.79 14.06
C GLU A 33 7.62 23.22 13.53
N ARG A 34 7.24 24.18 14.35
CA ARG A 34 7.42 25.60 14.07
C ARG A 34 8.89 25.98 14.32
N ARG A 35 9.65 26.25 13.28
CA ARG A 35 11.01 26.78 13.40
C ARG A 35 10.95 28.26 13.77
N SER A 36 11.82 28.69 14.67
CA SER A 36 11.80 30.00 15.31
C SER A 36 12.33 31.19 14.49
N SER A 37 12.49 31.07 13.18
CA SER A 37 12.88 32.22 12.34
C SER A 37 11.67 33.06 12.00
N ASP A 38 11.66 34.31 12.43
CA ASP A 38 10.51 35.22 12.43
C ASP A 38 9.85 35.50 11.07
N GLU A 39 10.59 35.36 9.96
CA GLU A 39 10.04 35.58 8.61
C GLU A 39 9.14 34.40 8.12
N MET A 40 9.38 33.18 8.57
CA MET A 40 8.57 32.02 8.17
C MET A 40 7.25 31.88 8.94
N THR A 41 7.02 32.65 10.00
CA THR A 41 5.85 32.47 10.87
C THR A 41 4.54 32.86 10.22
N GLY A 42 4.52 33.90 9.41
CA GLY A 42 3.31 34.37 8.71
C GLY A 42 2.93 33.47 7.52
N GLU A 43 3.90 33.10 6.72
CA GLU A 43 3.71 32.26 5.54
C GLU A 43 3.31 30.83 5.94
N MET A 44 3.99 30.24 6.93
CA MET A 44 3.68 28.91 7.43
C MET A 44 2.30 28.87 8.09
N ALA A 45 1.93 29.89 8.89
CA ALA A 45 0.61 29.97 9.48
C ALA A 45 -0.50 30.10 8.39
N GLY A 46 -0.20 30.83 7.32
CA GLY A 46 -1.07 30.94 6.15
C GLY A 46 -1.24 29.60 5.44
N LEU A 47 -0.12 28.91 5.16
CA LEU A 47 -0.12 27.59 4.54
C LEU A 47 -0.91 26.56 5.37
N VAL A 48 -0.66 26.49 6.69
CA VAL A 48 -1.34 25.55 7.59
C VAL A 48 -2.86 25.82 7.62
N LYS A 49 -3.29 27.10 7.66
CA LYS A 49 -4.70 27.47 7.61
C LYS A 49 -5.34 27.12 6.27
N ASP A 50 -4.66 27.37 5.18
CA ASP A 50 -5.13 27.03 3.83
C ASP A 50 -5.28 25.53 3.67
N ILE A 51 -4.29 24.73 4.09
CA ILE A 51 -4.33 23.27 4.07
C ILE A 51 -5.48 22.74 4.95
N ALA A 52 -5.63 23.25 6.18
CA ALA A 52 -6.71 22.83 7.05
C ALA A 52 -8.09 23.08 6.40
N SER A 53 -8.25 24.24 5.75
CA SER A 53 -9.50 24.60 5.05
C SER A 53 -9.75 23.74 3.81
N ARG A 54 -8.74 23.58 2.93
CA ARG A 54 -8.88 22.84 1.66
C ARG A 54 -9.12 21.35 1.85
N PHE A 55 -8.49 20.76 2.86
CA PHE A 55 -8.59 19.32 3.13
C PHE A 55 -9.55 18.97 4.26
N HIS A 56 -10.22 19.97 4.86
CA HIS A 56 -11.16 19.79 5.96
C HIS A 56 -10.57 18.97 7.12
N ILE A 57 -9.32 19.26 7.48
CA ILE A 57 -8.61 18.60 8.58
C ILE A 57 -8.46 19.54 9.77
N GLU A 58 -8.48 18.96 10.97
CA GLU A 58 -8.16 19.69 12.19
C GLU A 58 -6.64 19.72 12.40
N ILE A 59 -6.11 20.92 12.65
CA ILE A 59 -4.70 21.13 13.01
C ILE A 59 -4.68 21.88 14.33
N THR A 60 -4.20 21.21 15.38
CA THR A 60 -4.14 21.74 16.73
C THR A 60 -2.76 22.30 17.05
N GLY A 61 -2.70 23.55 17.45
CA GLY A 61 -1.47 24.16 17.98
C GLY A 61 -1.20 23.71 19.42
N VAL A 62 0.06 23.43 19.74
CA VAL A 62 0.53 23.11 21.09
C VAL A 62 1.72 23.98 21.44
N ASP A 63 1.80 24.42 22.71
CA ASP A 63 2.87 25.34 23.15
C ASP A 63 4.23 24.66 23.28
N ASN A 64 4.24 23.37 23.57
CA ASN A 64 5.45 22.59 23.74
C ASN A 64 5.51 21.48 22.71
N PHE A 65 6.72 21.28 22.14
CA PHE A 65 6.98 20.16 21.25
C PHE A 65 6.76 18.84 21.99
N PRO A 66 6.02 17.86 21.40
CA PRO A 66 5.71 16.62 22.11
C PRO A 66 6.97 15.80 22.37
N ASN A 67 7.08 15.24 23.59
CA ASN A 67 8.13 14.29 23.93
C ASN A 67 7.71 12.89 23.44
N VAL A 68 7.98 12.62 22.17
CA VAL A 68 7.63 11.37 21.50
C VAL A 68 8.64 11.08 20.40
N SER A 69 8.87 9.81 20.10
CA SER A 69 9.70 9.41 18.97
C SER A 69 9.03 9.79 17.64
N LEU A 70 9.74 10.57 16.84
CA LEU A 70 9.26 11.07 15.56
C LEU A 70 10.12 10.55 14.41
N LYS A 71 9.48 10.21 13.31
CA LYS A 71 10.12 9.91 12.03
C LYS A 71 9.84 11.03 11.03
N PRO A 72 10.86 11.58 10.36
CA PRO A 72 10.66 12.57 9.30
C PRO A 72 9.74 12.03 8.20
N VAL A 73 8.87 12.86 7.68
CA VAL A 73 8.05 12.54 6.51
C VAL A 73 8.67 13.20 5.30
N ASN A 74 9.25 12.41 4.42
CA ASN A 74 9.76 12.90 3.15
C ASN A 74 8.64 12.98 2.11
N ALA A 75 8.79 13.87 1.13
CA ALA A 75 7.90 13.88 -0.02
C ALA A 75 7.94 12.52 -0.73
N PRO A 76 6.83 11.80 -0.84
CA PRO A 76 6.85 10.46 -1.38
C PRO A 76 7.13 10.49 -2.89
N LYS A 77 7.95 9.56 -3.35
CA LYS A 77 8.18 9.30 -4.77
C LYS A 77 7.52 7.98 -5.12
N VAL A 78 6.32 8.07 -5.66
CA VAL A 78 5.44 6.92 -5.93
C VAL A 78 5.55 6.51 -7.38
N ALA A 79 5.75 5.23 -7.63
CA ALA A 79 5.65 4.63 -8.95
C ALA A 79 4.53 3.58 -8.98
N ILE A 80 3.88 3.46 -10.13
CA ILE A 80 2.91 2.40 -10.42
C ILE A 80 3.37 1.68 -11.69
N TYR A 81 3.56 0.37 -11.59
CA TYR A 81 3.78 -0.43 -12.78
C TYR A 81 2.49 -0.54 -13.59
N GLN A 82 2.57 -0.22 -14.87
CA GLN A 82 1.49 -0.39 -15.82
C GLN A 82 1.90 -1.33 -16.95
N SER A 83 1.22 -2.45 -17.05
CA SER A 83 1.28 -3.30 -18.23
C SER A 83 0.58 -2.64 -19.42
N TYR A 84 0.98 -2.98 -20.64
CA TYR A 84 0.24 -2.60 -21.85
C TYR A 84 -1.07 -3.39 -22.01
N SER A 85 -1.32 -4.40 -21.17
CA SER A 85 -2.62 -5.06 -21.06
C SER A 85 -3.48 -4.36 -20.00
N PRO A 86 -4.80 -4.22 -20.22
CA PRO A 86 -5.66 -3.49 -19.29
C PRO A 86 -5.69 -4.10 -17.89
N SER A 87 -5.63 -3.24 -16.88
CA SER A 87 -5.85 -3.60 -15.48
C SER A 87 -6.88 -2.66 -14.86
N MET A 88 -8.05 -3.21 -14.50
CA MET A 88 -9.08 -2.43 -13.82
C MET A 88 -8.63 -1.99 -12.40
N PRO A 89 -7.98 -2.83 -11.59
CA PRO A 89 -7.47 -2.42 -10.27
C PRO A 89 -6.45 -1.28 -10.36
N GLU A 90 -5.56 -1.32 -11.34
CA GLU A 90 -4.58 -0.26 -11.57
C GLU A 90 -5.26 1.09 -11.85
N GLY A 91 -6.27 1.08 -12.72
CA GLY A 91 -7.04 2.29 -13.04
C GLY A 91 -7.79 2.86 -11.83
N TRP A 92 -8.39 2.01 -10.98
CA TRP A 92 -9.02 2.46 -9.74
C TRP A 92 -8.02 3.00 -8.72
N PHE A 93 -6.84 2.39 -8.63
CA PHE A 93 -5.79 2.90 -7.73
C PHE A 93 -5.30 4.28 -8.17
N ARG A 94 -5.05 4.49 -9.47
CA ARG A 94 -4.73 5.84 -10.00
C ARG A 94 -5.81 6.84 -9.67
N TRP A 95 -7.07 6.49 -9.90
CA TRP A 95 -8.19 7.35 -9.53
C TRP A 95 -8.16 7.73 -8.03
N VAL A 96 -7.88 6.77 -7.14
CA VAL A 96 -7.73 7.06 -5.70
C VAL A 96 -6.59 8.05 -5.44
N LEU A 97 -5.44 7.89 -6.09
CA LEU A 97 -4.32 8.83 -5.93
C LEU A 97 -4.65 10.22 -6.47
N ASP A 98 -5.32 10.31 -7.63
CA ASP A 98 -5.76 11.56 -8.24
C ASP A 98 -6.74 12.32 -7.34
N GLU A 99 -7.77 11.64 -6.83
CA GLU A 99 -8.75 12.23 -5.89
C GLU A 99 -8.08 12.76 -4.61
N HIS A 100 -7.02 12.08 -4.15
CA HIS A 100 -6.27 12.49 -2.96
C HIS A 100 -5.07 13.38 -3.29
N LYS A 101 -4.87 13.76 -4.55
CA LYS A 101 -3.77 14.63 -5.02
C LYS A 101 -2.39 14.11 -4.60
N ILE A 102 -2.19 12.82 -4.67
CA ILE A 102 -0.90 12.17 -4.41
C ILE A 102 -0.19 12.00 -5.75
N PRO A 103 0.96 12.64 -5.97
CA PRO A 103 1.69 12.51 -7.21
C PRO A 103 2.27 11.11 -7.38
N TYR A 104 2.26 10.60 -8.61
CA TYR A 104 2.84 9.33 -8.98
C TYR A 104 3.32 9.34 -10.43
N ASP A 105 4.22 8.46 -10.76
CA ASP A 105 4.66 8.18 -12.12
C ASP A 105 4.22 6.77 -12.53
N ILE A 106 3.91 6.62 -13.82
CA ILE A 106 3.60 5.33 -14.42
C ILE A 106 4.88 4.78 -15.04
N LEU A 107 5.23 3.55 -14.69
CA LEU A 107 6.37 2.84 -15.23
C LEU A 107 5.93 1.64 -16.06
N HIS A 108 6.50 1.51 -17.23
CA HIS A 108 6.37 0.36 -18.12
C HIS A 108 7.61 -0.55 -18.03
N TYR A 109 7.67 -1.55 -18.89
CA TYR A 109 8.73 -2.57 -18.89
C TYR A 109 10.14 -1.97 -18.94
N ASP A 110 10.38 -1.01 -19.80
CA ASP A 110 11.70 -0.44 -19.99
C ASP A 110 12.10 0.54 -18.88
N ASP A 111 11.11 1.13 -18.21
CA ASP A 111 11.36 2.07 -17.11
C ASP A 111 11.84 1.38 -15.83
N ILE A 112 11.61 0.05 -15.70
CA ILE A 112 12.00 -0.72 -14.51
C ILE A 112 13.47 -1.17 -14.55
N LYS A 113 14.03 -1.30 -15.74
CA LYS A 113 15.39 -1.79 -15.95
C LYS A 113 16.47 -0.81 -15.45
N ASP A 114 17.67 -1.30 -15.28
CA ASP A 114 18.83 -0.52 -14.85
C ASP A 114 18.59 0.23 -13.52
N ASP A 115 18.78 1.53 -13.53
CA ASP A 115 18.57 2.42 -12.37
C ASP A 115 17.21 3.13 -12.40
N GLY A 116 16.26 2.68 -13.22
CA GLY A 116 14.95 3.31 -13.41
C GLY A 116 14.15 3.48 -12.10
N LEU A 117 14.37 2.58 -11.14
CA LEU A 117 13.71 2.63 -9.82
C LEU A 117 14.45 3.50 -8.77
N SER A 118 15.65 4.00 -9.05
CA SER A 118 16.50 4.71 -8.08
C SER A 118 15.87 5.98 -7.50
N ASN A 119 14.94 6.60 -8.22
CA ASN A 119 14.26 7.82 -7.80
C ASN A 119 12.98 7.59 -7.00
N TYR A 120 12.54 6.34 -6.85
CA TYR A 120 11.29 6.02 -6.18
C TYR A 120 11.51 5.48 -4.78
N SER A 121 10.52 5.69 -3.92
CA SER A 121 10.49 5.16 -2.56
C SER A 121 9.50 3.99 -2.43
N VAL A 122 8.47 3.98 -3.25
CA VAL A 122 7.49 2.90 -3.33
C VAL A 122 7.10 2.62 -4.78
N LEU A 123 7.06 1.34 -5.12
CA LEU A 123 6.51 0.83 -6.38
C LEU A 123 5.28 -0.02 -6.06
N PHE A 124 4.17 0.36 -6.64
CA PHE A 124 2.94 -0.43 -6.62
C PHE A 124 2.88 -1.34 -7.85
N LEU A 125 2.71 -2.63 -7.59
CA LEU A 125 2.54 -3.66 -8.61
C LEU A 125 1.08 -4.15 -8.57
N PRO A 126 0.20 -3.62 -9.44
CA PRO A 126 -1.22 -3.95 -9.44
C PRO A 126 -1.49 -5.36 -9.97
N PRO A 127 -2.59 -6.01 -9.53
CA PRO A 127 -3.06 -7.23 -10.15
C PRO A 127 -3.69 -6.96 -11.51
N GLY A 128 -3.73 -7.96 -12.36
CA GLY A 128 -4.24 -7.84 -13.74
C GLY A 128 -3.16 -7.38 -14.72
N GLY A 129 -3.59 -7.01 -15.92
CA GLY A 129 -2.62 -6.65 -16.97
C GLY A 129 -1.78 -7.80 -17.51
N GLY A 130 -2.19 -9.04 -17.25
CA GLY A 130 -1.50 -10.27 -17.66
C GLY A 130 -1.06 -11.13 -16.47
N SER A 131 -0.44 -12.26 -16.77
CA SER A 131 0.17 -13.15 -15.77
C SER A 131 1.56 -12.63 -15.38
N PRO A 132 2.13 -13.07 -14.22
CA PRO A 132 3.53 -12.80 -13.88
C PRO A 132 4.51 -13.16 -15.00
N LYS A 133 4.27 -14.27 -15.69
CA LYS A 133 5.05 -14.69 -16.86
C LYS A 133 4.98 -13.66 -18.00
N MET A 134 3.80 -13.09 -18.28
CA MET A 134 3.68 -12.04 -19.30
C MET A 134 4.41 -10.76 -18.90
N MET A 135 4.45 -10.44 -17.63
CA MET A 135 5.23 -9.30 -17.12
C MET A 135 6.73 -9.50 -17.38
N VAL A 136 7.24 -10.72 -17.21
CA VAL A 136 8.67 -11.02 -17.35
C VAL A 136 9.05 -11.28 -18.81
N GLU A 137 8.34 -12.17 -19.50
CA GLU A 137 8.70 -12.61 -20.86
C GLU A 137 8.03 -11.77 -21.97
N GLY A 138 7.02 -10.97 -21.62
CA GLY A 138 6.23 -10.23 -22.59
C GLY A 138 5.08 -11.04 -23.20
N GLN A 139 4.41 -10.45 -24.16
CA GLN A 139 3.25 -11.02 -24.87
C GLN A 139 3.71 -11.81 -26.10
N THR A 140 4.21 -13.03 -25.92
CA THR A 140 4.81 -13.82 -26.98
C THR A 140 3.81 -14.58 -27.87
N LYS A 141 2.53 -14.66 -27.46
CA LYS A 141 1.51 -15.45 -28.18
C LYS A 141 0.16 -14.71 -28.18
N MET A 142 -0.06 -13.86 -29.16
CA MET A 142 -1.38 -13.33 -29.47
C MET A 142 -1.80 -13.71 -30.87
N GLU A 143 -3.10 -13.94 -31.10
CA GLU A 143 -3.68 -14.18 -32.43
C GLU A 143 -3.44 -12.98 -33.39
N ASN A 144 -3.35 -11.79 -32.82
CA ASN A 144 -2.92 -10.58 -33.51
C ASN A 144 -1.51 -10.19 -33.03
N PRO A 145 -0.58 -9.90 -33.97
CA PRO A 145 0.77 -9.54 -33.61
C PRO A 145 0.78 -8.24 -32.79
N THR A 146 1.27 -8.32 -31.55
CA THR A 146 1.51 -7.14 -30.72
C THR A 146 2.68 -6.36 -31.31
N PRO A 147 2.60 -5.03 -31.45
CA PRO A 147 3.73 -4.23 -31.88
C PRO A 147 4.96 -4.51 -31.02
N PRO A 148 6.18 -4.61 -31.62
CA PRO A 148 7.40 -5.00 -30.89
C PRO A 148 7.65 -4.18 -29.60
N ALA A 149 7.30 -2.90 -29.61
CA ALA A 149 7.43 -2.01 -28.45
C ALA A 149 6.59 -2.44 -27.24
N TYR A 150 5.57 -3.26 -27.42
CA TYR A 150 4.64 -3.71 -26.36
C TYR A 150 4.72 -5.22 -26.12
N ALA A 151 5.54 -5.92 -26.90
CA ALA A 151 5.58 -7.38 -26.89
C ALA A 151 6.56 -7.97 -25.86
N HIS A 152 7.57 -7.20 -25.47
CA HIS A 152 8.58 -7.64 -24.51
C HIS A 152 8.15 -7.38 -23.05
N GLY A 153 8.78 -8.06 -22.11
CA GLY A 153 8.58 -7.88 -20.68
C GLY A 153 9.81 -7.26 -20.00
N ILE A 154 9.79 -7.24 -18.66
CA ILE A 154 10.91 -6.71 -17.88
C ILE A 154 12.18 -7.57 -17.96
N GLY A 155 12.06 -8.86 -18.30
CA GLY A 155 13.17 -9.81 -18.34
C GLY A 155 13.79 -10.07 -16.97
N GLU A 156 14.92 -10.79 -16.98
CA GLU A 156 15.72 -11.02 -15.76
C GLU A 156 16.32 -9.71 -15.21
N GLU A 157 16.72 -8.80 -16.09
CA GLU A 157 17.24 -7.48 -15.71
C GLU A 157 16.23 -6.67 -14.88
N GLY A 158 14.94 -6.73 -15.25
CA GLY A 158 13.89 -6.08 -14.47
C GLY A 158 13.63 -6.73 -13.12
N ILE A 159 13.74 -8.08 -13.05
CA ILE A 159 13.65 -8.80 -11.76
C ILE A 159 14.80 -8.38 -10.84
N ASP A 160 16.04 -8.34 -11.36
CA ASP A 160 17.22 -7.90 -10.62
C ASP A 160 17.09 -6.44 -10.16
N ALA A 161 16.52 -5.56 -11.00
CA ALA A 161 16.28 -4.17 -10.65
C ALA A 161 15.25 -4.04 -9.51
N LEU A 162 14.17 -4.85 -9.53
CA LEU A 162 13.18 -4.90 -8.46
C LEU A 162 13.79 -5.41 -7.14
N GLU A 163 14.60 -6.47 -7.21
CA GLU A 163 15.29 -6.99 -6.03
C GLU A 163 16.28 -5.96 -5.45
N LYS A 164 17.10 -5.31 -6.30
CA LYS A 164 18.01 -4.25 -5.91
C LYS A 164 17.26 -3.06 -5.28
N PHE A 165 16.12 -2.67 -5.84
CA PHE A 165 15.26 -1.62 -5.31
C PHE A 165 14.80 -1.93 -3.89
N VAL A 166 14.25 -3.13 -3.66
CA VAL A 166 13.77 -3.52 -2.33
C VAL A 166 14.93 -3.64 -1.36
N GLN A 167 16.03 -4.32 -1.73
CA GLN A 167 17.20 -4.46 -0.86
C GLN A 167 17.82 -3.12 -0.49
N GLY A 168 17.71 -2.12 -1.37
CA GLY A 168 18.21 -0.75 -1.17
C GLY A 168 17.38 0.09 -0.22
N GLY A 169 16.17 -0.32 0.14
CA GLY A 169 15.27 0.40 1.05
C GLY A 169 13.90 0.76 0.44
N GLY A 170 13.65 0.39 -0.82
CA GLY A 170 12.38 0.61 -1.49
C GLY A 170 11.26 -0.30 -0.95
N ILE A 171 10.04 0.11 -1.17
CA ILE A 171 8.83 -0.69 -0.88
C ILE A 171 8.24 -1.20 -2.18
N LEU A 172 8.10 -2.52 -2.30
CA LEU A 172 7.32 -3.15 -3.35
C LEU A 172 5.96 -3.56 -2.78
N TYR A 173 4.89 -2.90 -3.22
CA TYR A 173 3.53 -3.16 -2.74
C TYR A 173 2.73 -3.93 -3.78
N THR A 174 2.22 -5.10 -3.40
CA THR A 174 1.33 -5.92 -4.22
C THR A 174 -0.03 -6.10 -3.53
N TRP A 175 -1.08 -6.31 -4.31
CA TRP A 175 -2.39 -6.66 -3.74
C TRP A 175 -3.12 -7.69 -4.59
N SER A 176 -4.11 -8.34 -3.99
CA SER A 176 -4.86 -9.40 -4.65
C SER A 176 -3.93 -10.42 -5.30
N GLY A 177 -4.17 -10.86 -6.52
CA GLY A 177 -3.39 -11.88 -7.22
C GLY A 177 -1.97 -11.48 -7.68
N ALA A 178 -1.55 -10.23 -7.48
CA ALA A 178 -0.19 -9.79 -7.86
C ALA A 178 0.92 -10.45 -7.04
N TRP A 179 0.60 -11.02 -5.87
CA TRP A 179 1.55 -11.77 -5.04
C TRP A 179 2.23 -12.93 -5.77
N ARG A 180 1.56 -13.51 -6.79
CA ARG A 180 2.13 -14.59 -7.60
C ARG A 180 3.42 -14.19 -8.32
N PHE A 181 3.62 -12.89 -8.56
CA PHE A 181 4.89 -12.39 -9.08
C PHE A 181 6.02 -12.55 -8.06
N LEU A 182 5.74 -12.25 -6.78
CA LEU A 182 6.72 -12.39 -5.71
C LEU A 182 7.09 -13.86 -5.47
N GLU A 183 6.10 -14.75 -5.52
CA GLU A 183 6.30 -16.20 -5.41
C GLU A 183 7.17 -16.73 -6.55
N GLN A 184 6.81 -16.41 -7.81
CA GLN A 184 7.43 -17.02 -8.99
C GLN A 184 8.81 -16.46 -9.32
N TYR A 185 9.07 -15.19 -8.98
CA TYR A 185 10.26 -14.48 -9.46
C TYR A 185 11.09 -13.80 -8.36
N MET A 186 10.58 -13.66 -7.14
CA MET A 186 11.30 -12.99 -6.06
C MET A 186 11.52 -13.87 -4.82
N ASN A 187 11.42 -15.19 -4.97
CA ASN A 187 11.68 -16.18 -3.94
C ASN A 187 10.93 -15.88 -2.60
N VAL A 188 9.65 -15.56 -2.71
CA VAL A 188 8.74 -15.47 -1.56
C VAL A 188 7.95 -16.76 -1.49
N ASP A 189 8.15 -17.52 -0.43
CA ASP A 189 7.39 -18.76 -0.20
C ASP A 189 6.02 -18.40 0.37
N VAL A 190 4.99 -18.46 -0.47
CA VAL A 190 3.63 -18.08 -0.15
C VAL A 190 2.73 -19.31 -0.11
N GLU A 191 2.21 -19.64 1.06
CA GLU A 191 1.14 -20.61 1.20
C GLU A 191 -0.22 -19.90 1.09
N SER A 192 -0.90 -20.08 -0.04
CA SER A 192 -2.25 -19.58 -0.25
C SER A 192 -3.27 -20.63 0.22
N VAL A 193 -3.98 -20.35 1.30
CA VAL A 193 -4.85 -21.33 1.95
C VAL A 193 -6.15 -21.62 1.19
N ASN A 194 -6.49 -20.84 0.19
CA ASN A 194 -7.66 -21.09 -0.69
C ASN A 194 -7.29 -21.61 -2.08
N ASP A 195 -6.02 -21.90 -2.31
CA ASP A 195 -5.57 -22.48 -3.58
C ASP A 195 -6.03 -23.94 -3.69
N GLY A 196 -6.50 -24.32 -4.87
CA GLY A 196 -7.03 -25.65 -5.12
C GLY A 196 -8.46 -25.92 -4.63
N LEU A 197 -9.06 -25.06 -3.81
CA LEU A 197 -10.44 -25.23 -3.36
C LEU A 197 -11.43 -24.91 -4.48
N ASP A 198 -12.46 -25.74 -4.61
CA ASP A 198 -13.54 -25.48 -5.56
C ASP A 198 -14.59 -24.49 -5.00
N ARG A 199 -15.59 -24.12 -5.84
CA ARG A 199 -16.64 -23.16 -5.43
C ARG A 199 -17.63 -23.72 -4.43
N THR A 200 -17.67 -25.03 -4.22
CA THR A 200 -18.53 -25.67 -3.21
C THR A 200 -17.84 -25.72 -1.85
N GLU A 201 -16.52 -25.64 -1.83
CA GLU A 201 -15.71 -25.64 -0.62
C GLU A 201 -15.46 -24.20 -0.10
N PHE A 202 -15.08 -23.29 -1.02
CA PHE A 202 -14.83 -21.90 -0.68
C PHE A 202 -15.34 -20.96 -1.77
N ASN A 203 -16.28 -20.08 -1.42
CA ASN A 203 -16.83 -19.10 -2.36
C ASN A 203 -17.31 -17.83 -1.66
N ILE A 204 -16.82 -16.69 -2.14
CA ILE A 204 -17.20 -15.34 -1.72
C ILE A 204 -17.32 -14.49 -2.98
N PRO A 205 -18.52 -14.35 -3.55
CA PRO A 205 -18.71 -13.67 -4.85
C PRO A 205 -18.46 -12.16 -4.79
N GLY A 206 -18.48 -11.59 -3.60
CA GLY A 206 -18.23 -10.19 -3.29
C GLY A 206 -18.91 -9.83 -1.98
N SER A 207 -18.11 -9.62 -0.92
CA SER A 207 -18.64 -9.40 0.43
C SER A 207 -17.74 -8.42 1.19
N LEU A 208 -18.32 -7.78 2.20
CA LEU A 208 -17.57 -7.04 3.20
C LEU A 208 -17.24 -8.00 4.34
N LEU A 209 -15.97 -8.13 4.61
CA LEU A 209 -15.46 -8.96 5.70
C LEU A 209 -14.74 -8.09 6.73
N ARG A 210 -14.73 -8.57 7.96
CA ARG A 210 -13.97 -8.00 9.06
C ARG A 210 -12.52 -8.48 9.01
N VAL A 211 -11.58 -7.58 9.30
CA VAL A 211 -10.20 -7.92 9.62
C VAL A 211 -9.77 -7.21 10.89
N ASN A 212 -8.96 -7.86 11.69
CA ASN A 212 -8.23 -7.26 12.81
C ASN A 212 -6.96 -6.62 12.26
N VAL A 213 -6.65 -5.41 12.70
CA VAL A 213 -5.48 -4.63 12.22
C VAL A 213 -4.55 -4.31 13.37
N ASP A 214 -3.25 -4.54 13.20
CA ASP A 214 -2.23 -4.02 14.11
C ASP A 214 -2.09 -2.50 13.91
N THR A 215 -2.84 -1.74 14.70
CA THR A 215 -2.82 -0.27 14.67
C THR A 215 -1.58 0.36 15.30
N SER A 216 -0.70 -0.45 15.90
CA SER A 216 0.62 -0.02 16.38
C SER A 216 1.69 -0.06 15.30
N HIS A 217 1.48 -0.84 14.24
CA HIS A 217 2.38 -0.93 13.10
C HIS A 217 2.17 0.26 12.13
N PRO A 218 3.24 0.82 11.51
CA PRO A 218 3.12 1.96 10.59
C PRO A 218 2.11 1.78 9.46
N LEU A 219 1.93 0.58 8.94
CA LEU A 219 0.94 0.27 7.90
C LEU A 219 -0.50 0.28 8.42
N GLY A 220 -0.70 0.12 9.74
CA GLY A 220 -2.01 0.17 10.41
C GLY A 220 -2.39 1.54 10.97
N PHE A 221 -1.50 2.52 10.93
CA PHE A 221 -1.76 3.83 11.53
C PHE A 221 -3.02 4.51 10.99
N GLY A 222 -3.84 5.03 11.91
CA GLY A 222 -5.09 5.73 11.60
C GLY A 222 -6.23 4.83 11.13
N LEU A 223 -6.04 3.50 11.14
CA LEU A 223 -7.10 2.52 11.01
C LEU A 223 -7.71 2.23 12.39
N THR A 224 -8.85 1.55 12.41
CA THR A 224 -9.44 0.96 13.62
C THR A 224 -8.94 -0.47 13.80
N ASP A 225 -8.91 -0.94 15.05
CA ASP A 225 -8.48 -2.32 15.36
C ASP A 225 -9.29 -3.35 14.57
N GLU A 226 -10.55 -3.05 14.27
CA GLU A 226 -11.38 -3.79 13.34
C GLU A 226 -11.69 -2.92 12.13
N THR A 227 -11.48 -3.45 10.93
CA THR A 227 -11.69 -2.73 9.66
C THR A 227 -12.47 -3.61 8.69
N ALA A 228 -13.40 -2.99 7.96
CA ALA A 228 -14.13 -3.66 6.87
C ALA A 228 -13.30 -3.65 5.59
N ILE A 229 -13.15 -4.81 4.98
CA ILE A 229 -12.50 -4.98 3.68
C ILE A 229 -13.47 -5.52 2.64
N PHE A 230 -13.23 -5.22 1.36
CA PHE A 230 -13.93 -5.87 0.27
C PHE A 230 -13.17 -7.13 -0.17
N PHE A 231 -13.83 -8.28 -0.04
CA PHE A 231 -13.28 -9.56 -0.45
C PHE A 231 -14.08 -10.14 -1.61
N ARG A 232 -13.37 -10.67 -2.60
CA ARG A 232 -13.93 -11.44 -3.69
C ARG A 232 -13.02 -12.64 -3.98
N ARG A 233 -13.59 -13.85 -4.08
CA ARG A 233 -12.85 -15.12 -4.21
C ARG A 233 -11.76 -15.12 -5.28
N ASP A 234 -12.03 -14.55 -6.44
CA ASP A 234 -11.10 -14.55 -7.58
C ASP A 234 -9.95 -13.53 -7.42
N SER A 235 -9.92 -12.80 -6.33
CA SER A 235 -9.12 -11.59 -6.19
C SER A 235 -8.57 -11.40 -4.80
N ALA A 236 -8.81 -12.32 -3.88
CA ALA A 236 -8.39 -12.18 -2.49
C ALA A 236 -7.83 -13.51 -1.98
N TRP A 237 -6.75 -13.40 -1.22
CA TRP A 237 -5.89 -14.50 -0.83
C TRP A 237 -5.52 -14.34 0.63
N PRO A 238 -5.93 -15.25 1.50
CA PRO A 238 -5.34 -15.37 2.81
C PRO A 238 -3.96 -16.02 2.68
N TYR A 239 -2.99 -15.52 3.44
CA TYR A 239 -1.60 -15.96 3.33
C TYR A 239 -1.09 -16.59 4.60
N ASN A 240 -0.16 -17.52 4.42
CA ASN A 240 0.79 -17.93 5.43
C ASN A 240 2.21 -17.76 4.86
N ILE A 241 3.04 -16.97 5.51
CA ILE A 241 4.40 -16.65 5.06
C ILE A 241 5.32 -16.63 6.27
N ASP A 242 6.27 -17.53 6.31
CA ASP A 242 7.25 -17.60 7.38
C ASP A 242 8.08 -16.31 7.47
N GLY A 243 8.21 -15.78 8.67
CA GLY A 243 9.00 -14.57 8.94
C GLY A 243 8.36 -13.25 8.49
N ALA A 244 7.14 -13.27 7.99
CA ALA A 244 6.39 -12.04 7.68
C ALA A 244 5.76 -11.43 8.94
N ASN A 245 5.68 -10.11 8.97
CA ASN A 245 4.90 -9.36 9.96
C ASN A 245 3.44 -9.33 9.51
N VAL A 246 2.53 -9.86 10.30
CA VAL A 246 1.09 -9.82 10.01
C VAL A 246 0.54 -8.46 10.43
N ILE A 247 0.03 -7.69 9.48
CA ILE A 247 -0.52 -6.35 9.69
C ILE A 247 -2.04 -6.40 9.83
N ALA A 248 -2.69 -7.28 9.08
CA ALA A 248 -4.12 -7.53 9.20
C ALA A 248 -4.39 -9.03 9.10
N SER A 249 -5.32 -9.53 9.89
CA SER A 249 -5.75 -10.93 9.91
C SER A 249 -7.26 -11.07 9.97
N TYR A 250 -7.78 -12.17 9.47
CA TYR A 250 -9.20 -12.52 9.61
C TYR A 250 -9.48 -12.98 11.05
N PRO A 251 -10.56 -12.50 11.70
CA PRO A 251 -10.90 -12.93 13.06
C PRO A 251 -11.35 -14.39 13.11
N ALA A 252 -11.40 -14.94 14.33
CA ALA A 252 -11.84 -16.30 14.56
C ALA A 252 -13.36 -16.49 14.37
N ASP A 253 -14.14 -15.43 14.55
CA ASP A 253 -15.59 -15.41 14.48
C ASP A 253 -16.08 -14.05 13.94
N ASP A 254 -17.37 -13.95 13.65
CA ASP A 254 -18.03 -12.72 13.18
C ASP A 254 -17.35 -12.08 11.95
N LEU A 255 -16.91 -12.90 11.02
CA LEU A 255 -16.12 -12.49 9.85
C LEU A 255 -16.97 -11.72 8.82
N LEU A 256 -18.22 -12.16 8.59
CA LEU A 256 -19.08 -11.59 7.55
C LEU A 256 -19.80 -10.34 8.05
N LEU A 257 -19.50 -9.19 7.47
CA LEU A 257 -20.20 -7.94 7.74
C LEU A 257 -21.39 -7.71 6.81
N SER A 258 -21.24 -8.05 5.53
CA SER A 258 -22.30 -7.92 4.52
C SER A 258 -21.99 -8.76 3.30
N GLY A 259 -23.03 -9.34 2.70
CA GLY A 259 -22.89 -10.18 1.52
C GLY A 259 -23.10 -11.65 1.84
N TRP A 260 -22.30 -12.52 1.28
CA TRP A 260 -22.41 -13.97 1.43
C TRP A 260 -21.03 -14.64 1.46
N ILE A 261 -20.90 -15.67 2.27
CA ILE A 261 -19.68 -16.46 2.41
C ILE A 261 -20.02 -17.95 2.52
N GLN A 262 -19.27 -18.77 1.82
CA GLN A 262 -19.23 -20.22 1.97
C GLN A 262 -17.79 -20.63 2.24
N GLY A 263 -17.56 -21.50 3.22
CA GLY A 263 -16.23 -21.94 3.61
C GLY A 263 -15.50 -20.90 4.47
N GLU A 264 -16.21 -20.20 5.36
CA GLU A 264 -15.66 -19.16 6.25
C GLU A 264 -14.43 -19.63 7.04
N ASN A 265 -14.45 -20.90 7.48
CA ASN A 265 -13.36 -21.51 8.22
C ASN A 265 -12.00 -21.49 7.50
N VAL A 266 -12.00 -21.36 6.17
CA VAL A 266 -10.77 -21.24 5.37
C VAL A 266 -10.00 -19.94 5.71
N LEU A 267 -10.74 -18.89 6.06
CA LEU A 267 -10.16 -17.58 6.35
C LEU A 267 -9.75 -17.40 7.81
N VAL A 268 -10.36 -18.11 8.72
CA VAL A 268 -10.19 -17.93 10.17
C VAL A 268 -8.72 -17.91 10.58
N ASN A 269 -8.30 -16.83 11.27
CA ASN A 269 -6.94 -16.59 11.75
C ASN A 269 -5.86 -16.50 10.66
N GLN A 270 -6.23 -16.45 9.38
CA GLN A 270 -5.27 -16.26 8.30
C GLN A 270 -4.89 -14.79 8.12
N ALA A 271 -3.70 -14.54 7.60
CA ALA A 271 -3.27 -13.19 7.30
C ALA A 271 -4.02 -12.62 6.08
N ALA A 272 -4.43 -11.36 6.19
CA ALA A 272 -5.06 -10.60 5.11
C ALA A 272 -4.10 -9.53 4.52
N MET A 273 -3.14 -9.07 5.32
CA MET A 273 -2.07 -8.15 4.91
C MET A 273 -0.81 -8.48 5.67
N VAL A 274 0.30 -8.56 4.95
CA VAL A 274 1.62 -8.87 5.53
C VAL A 274 2.69 -7.93 5.01
N GLU A 275 3.73 -7.74 5.83
CA GLU A 275 5.00 -7.11 5.46
C GLU A 275 6.11 -8.15 5.53
N ILE A 276 6.92 -8.21 4.49
CA ILE A 276 8.07 -9.11 4.39
C ILE A 276 9.33 -8.24 4.33
N PRO A 277 10.13 -8.16 5.40
CA PRO A 277 11.40 -7.45 5.38
C PRO A 277 12.36 -8.05 4.35
N ARG A 278 13.02 -7.21 3.55
CA ARG A 278 13.97 -7.65 2.52
C ARG A 278 15.13 -6.66 2.39
N GLY A 279 16.31 -7.01 2.90
CA GLY A 279 17.42 -6.08 2.96
C GLY A 279 17.11 -4.86 3.83
N LYS A 280 17.20 -3.66 3.26
CA LYS A 280 16.81 -2.41 3.94
C LYS A 280 15.35 -2.01 3.69
N GLY A 281 14.71 -2.59 2.69
CA GLY A 281 13.33 -2.33 2.31
C GLY A 281 12.40 -3.47 2.68
N ARG A 282 11.29 -3.55 1.97
CA ARG A 282 10.24 -4.52 2.28
C ARG A 282 9.31 -4.77 1.11
N MET A 283 8.71 -5.95 1.10
CA MET A 283 7.58 -6.25 0.25
C MET A 283 6.31 -6.22 1.10
N ILE A 284 5.23 -5.67 0.56
CA ILE A 284 3.93 -5.63 1.22
C ILE A 284 2.95 -6.38 0.33
N MET A 285 2.20 -7.29 0.94
CA MET A 285 1.16 -8.07 0.27
C MET A 285 -0.18 -7.86 0.96
N THR A 286 -1.18 -7.41 0.19
CA THR A 286 -2.55 -7.28 0.67
C THR A 286 -3.43 -8.27 -0.08
N GLY A 287 -4.08 -9.18 0.65
CA GLY A 287 -4.86 -10.28 0.10
C GLY A 287 -6.25 -9.93 -0.40
N PHE A 288 -6.55 -8.66 -0.60
CA PHE A 288 -7.84 -8.14 -1.06
C PHE A 288 -7.63 -6.88 -1.90
N TYR A 289 -8.72 -6.25 -2.35
CA TYR A 289 -8.66 -4.96 -3.07
C TYR A 289 -8.89 -3.78 -2.12
N PRO A 290 -7.84 -3.05 -1.69
CA PRO A 290 -8.02 -1.87 -0.82
C PRO A 290 -8.76 -0.72 -1.49
N GLU A 291 -8.69 -0.64 -2.82
CA GLU A 291 -9.20 0.46 -3.65
C GLU A 291 -10.48 0.10 -4.43
N TYR A 292 -11.06 -1.07 -4.22
CA TYR A 292 -12.09 -1.66 -5.08
C TYR A 292 -13.18 -0.66 -5.50
N ARG A 293 -13.17 -0.28 -6.77
CA ARG A 293 -14.14 0.63 -7.42
C ARG A 293 -14.38 1.93 -6.66
N GLY A 294 -13.34 2.46 -6.00
CA GLY A 294 -13.47 3.66 -5.19
C GLY A 294 -14.36 3.49 -3.94
N GLN A 295 -14.53 2.26 -3.46
CA GLN A 295 -15.31 1.92 -2.26
C GLN A 295 -14.40 1.52 -1.11
N ALA A 296 -14.97 1.30 0.08
CA ALA A 296 -14.24 0.94 1.29
C ALA A 296 -13.12 1.94 1.61
N HIS A 297 -13.44 3.25 1.65
CA HIS A 297 -12.50 4.37 1.79
C HIS A 297 -11.49 4.20 2.93
N GLN A 298 -11.86 3.48 3.99
CA GLN A 298 -10.99 3.25 5.13
C GLN A 298 -9.73 2.45 4.74
N THR A 299 -9.84 1.51 3.80
CA THR A 299 -8.72 0.66 3.37
C THR A 299 -7.68 1.39 2.51
N TYR A 300 -8.01 2.56 1.94
CA TYR A 300 -7.02 3.39 1.25
C TYR A 300 -5.84 3.76 2.15
N LYS A 301 -6.08 3.90 3.46
CA LYS A 301 -5.02 4.20 4.44
C LYS A 301 -3.91 3.15 4.45
N MET A 302 -4.22 1.88 4.15
CA MET A 302 -3.21 0.83 4.07
C MET A 302 -2.20 1.13 2.94
N MET A 303 -2.69 1.59 1.78
CA MET A 303 -1.84 1.99 0.66
C MET A 303 -1.13 3.32 0.94
N PHE A 304 -1.83 4.32 1.49
CA PHE A 304 -1.23 5.60 1.85
C PHE A 304 -0.17 5.47 2.95
N ASN A 305 -0.39 4.58 3.91
CA ASN A 305 0.60 4.30 4.94
C ASN A 305 1.89 3.74 4.35
N ALA A 306 1.81 2.87 3.34
CA ALA A 306 3.00 2.39 2.63
C ALA A 306 3.78 3.54 1.96
N ILE A 307 3.07 4.51 1.36
CA ILE A 307 3.66 5.69 0.73
C ILE A 307 4.50 6.50 1.74
N PHE A 308 3.98 6.71 2.96
CA PHE A 308 4.66 7.47 4.01
C PHE A 308 5.58 6.62 4.90
N TYR A 309 5.65 5.32 4.66
CA TYR A 309 6.53 4.41 5.39
C TYR A 309 7.88 4.22 4.69
N ALA A 310 7.95 4.51 3.40
CA ALA A 310 9.16 4.44 2.62
C ALA A 310 10.17 5.51 3.05
N GLY A 311 11.44 5.11 3.20
CA GLY A 311 12.52 6.03 3.59
C GLY A 311 12.64 6.28 5.09
N ASN A 312 11.98 5.48 5.93
CA ASN A 312 12.02 5.55 7.40
C ASN A 312 12.87 4.42 8.01
#